data_1edb236bfd13ccd8e633c274a0d757db
#
_entry.id   1edb236bfd13ccd8e633c274a0d757db
#
_cell.length_a   1.000
_cell.length_b   1.000
_cell.length_c   1.000
_cell.angle_alpha   90.00
_cell.angle_beta   90.00
_cell.angle_gamma   90.00
#
_symmetry.space_group_name_H-M   'P 1'
#
loop_
_entity.id
_entity.type
_entity.pdbx_description
1 polymer ?
#
loop_
_entity_poly.entity_id
_entity_poly.type
_entity_poly.pdbx_seq_one_letter_code
_entity_poly.pdbx_strand_id
1 'polypeptide(L)'
;YLDQNIIDFLVKNRNSPFLSELKEDYQVNQSTKDLLLKYWGEKAEFRGLKVYRNPDIGNQVSEISQGLIVETIIKEYENSKRNEKTRDLFLTAPTGAGKSLLFQLPAFYVSQSGDITIVISPLIALMKDQVENLKAKGIEAIAIYAGMGKREIDILLDNCIYGNIKFLYLSPER
;
A
#
# COMPACT_ATOMS: atom_id res chain seq x y z
N TYR A 1 -19.76 -1.10 -10.55
CA TYR A 1 -20.72 -1.24 -9.43
C TYR A 1 -20.01 -1.98 -8.31
N LEU A 2 -19.84 -1.34 -7.14
CA LEU A 2 -19.36 -2.01 -5.93
C LEU A 2 -20.47 -2.98 -5.47
N ASP A 3 -20.10 -4.22 -5.11
CA ASP A 3 -21.00 -5.20 -4.54
C ASP A 3 -21.66 -4.63 -3.27
N GLN A 4 -22.98 -4.80 -3.13
CA GLN A 4 -23.75 -4.29 -1.99
C GLN A 4 -23.18 -4.81 -0.66
N ASN A 5 -22.65 -6.03 -0.64
CA ASN A 5 -22.00 -6.60 0.54
C ASN A 5 -20.74 -5.83 0.96
N ILE A 6 -19.97 -5.30 -0.01
CA ILE A 6 -18.81 -4.45 0.27
C ILE A 6 -19.27 -3.11 0.83
N ILE A 7 -20.33 -2.52 0.25
CA ILE A 7 -20.91 -1.26 0.73
C ILE A 7 -21.40 -1.45 2.17
N ASP A 8 -22.15 -2.50 2.45
CA ASP A 8 -22.70 -2.81 3.77
C ASP A 8 -21.58 -3.07 4.80
N PHE A 9 -20.52 -3.77 4.40
CA PHE A 9 -19.32 -3.96 5.22
C PHE A 9 -18.64 -2.64 5.55
N LEU A 10 -18.44 -1.76 4.57
CA LEU A 10 -17.83 -0.46 4.75
C LEU A 10 -18.69 0.45 5.64
N VAL A 11 -20.01 0.45 5.45
CA VAL A 11 -20.97 1.21 6.27
C VAL A 11 -20.98 0.70 7.72
N LYS A 12 -21.01 -0.61 7.91
CA LYS A 12 -21.05 -1.24 9.26
C LYS A 12 -19.77 -1.00 10.05
N ASN A 13 -18.62 -0.83 9.37
CA ASN A 13 -17.31 -0.60 9.99
C ASN A 13 -16.89 0.89 9.98
N ARG A 14 -17.79 1.81 9.67
CA ARG A 14 -17.52 3.27 9.63
C ARG A 14 -17.02 3.86 10.95
N ASN A 15 -17.39 3.29 12.08
CA ASN A 15 -16.92 3.70 13.40
C ASN A 15 -15.57 3.07 13.74
N SER A 16 -14.66 3.03 12.78
CA SER A 16 -13.32 2.52 13.03
C SER A 16 -12.61 3.36 14.09
N PRO A 17 -12.11 2.76 15.17
CA PRO A 17 -11.35 3.47 16.19
C PRO A 17 -10.09 4.14 15.63
N PHE A 18 -9.69 3.82 14.42
CA PHE A 18 -8.55 4.42 13.73
C PHE A 18 -8.65 5.95 13.62
N LEU A 19 -9.85 6.51 13.33
CA LEU A 19 -10.03 7.96 13.24
C LEU A 19 -9.94 8.67 14.60
N SER A 20 -10.27 7.98 15.70
CA SER A 20 -10.13 8.54 17.06
C SER A 20 -8.68 8.51 17.57
N GLU A 21 -7.83 7.67 16.99
CA GLU A 21 -6.40 7.55 17.31
C GLU A 21 -5.51 8.50 16.48
N LEU A 22 -6.07 9.22 15.49
CA LEU A 22 -5.31 10.14 14.64
C LEU A 22 -4.86 11.35 15.46
N LYS A 23 -3.56 11.39 15.74
CA LYS A 23 -2.90 12.54 16.37
C LYS A 23 -2.47 13.53 15.30
N GLU A 24 -2.90 14.78 15.41
CA GLU A 24 -2.50 15.86 14.49
C GLU A 24 -0.98 16.10 14.50
N ASP A 25 -0.31 15.84 15.65
CA ASP A 25 1.15 16.00 15.85
C ASP A 25 1.90 14.66 15.80
N TYR A 26 1.55 13.77 14.90
CA TYR A 26 2.20 12.47 14.81
C TYR A 26 3.67 12.59 14.35
N GLN A 27 4.59 12.12 15.18
CA GLN A 27 6.01 12.06 14.86
C GLN A 27 6.36 10.73 14.20
N VAL A 28 6.70 10.79 12.92
CA VAL A 28 7.13 9.62 12.14
C VAL A 28 8.49 9.13 12.63
N ASN A 29 8.67 7.82 12.79
CA ASN A 29 9.90 7.20 13.22
C ASN A 29 11.06 7.49 12.26
N GLN A 30 12.28 7.58 12.78
CA GLN A 30 13.45 7.87 11.95
C GLN A 30 13.69 6.78 10.91
N SER A 31 13.51 5.51 11.25
CA SER A 31 13.64 4.39 10.30
C SER A 31 12.70 4.49 9.09
N THR A 32 11.47 4.95 9.31
CA THR A 32 10.50 5.17 8.23
C THR A 32 10.88 6.36 7.35
N LYS A 33 11.44 7.42 7.96
CA LYS A 33 11.99 8.57 7.23
C LYS A 33 13.19 8.16 6.38
N ASP A 34 14.11 7.39 6.94
CA ASP A 34 15.31 6.90 6.22
C ASP A 34 14.92 6.03 5.04
N LEU A 35 13.88 5.20 5.18
CA LEU A 35 13.33 4.40 4.10
C LEU A 35 12.73 5.28 3.00
N LEU A 36 12.01 6.36 3.36
CA LEU A 36 11.51 7.34 2.40
C LEU A 36 12.65 7.99 1.62
N LEU A 37 13.66 8.50 2.32
CA LEU A 37 14.82 9.16 1.69
C LEU A 37 15.57 8.22 0.75
N LYS A 38 15.73 6.97 1.14
CA LYS A 38 16.40 5.94 0.33
C LYS A 38 15.73 5.72 -1.03
N TYR A 39 14.39 5.68 -1.09
CA TYR A 39 13.65 5.30 -2.31
C TYR A 39 13.02 6.46 -3.07
N TRP A 40 12.82 7.62 -2.42
CA TRP A 40 12.25 8.83 -3.05
C TRP A 40 13.23 9.99 -3.14
N GLY A 41 14.45 9.84 -2.58
CA GLY A 41 15.51 10.83 -2.64
C GLY A 41 15.61 11.72 -1.40
N GLU A 42 16.75 12.36 -1.24
CA GLU A 42 17.14 13.12 -0.02
C GLU A 42 16.21 14.29 0.35
N LYS A 43 15.41 14.78 -0.60
CA LYS A 43 14.47 15.89 -0.38
C LYS A 43 13.02 15.40 -0.20
N ALA A 44 12.82 14.10 -0.11
CA ALA A 44 11.48 13.55 0.06
C ALA A 44 10.96 13.80 1.48
N GLU A 45 9.71 14.25 1.56
CA GLU A 45 9.01 14.49 2.82
C GLU A 45 7.61 13.87 2.78
N PHE A 46 7.13 13.43 3.94
CA PHE A 46 5.74 13.02 4.07
C PHE A 46 4.83 14.24 4.02
N ARG A 47 3.80 14.15 3.21
CA ARG A 47 2.80 15.21 3.07
C ARG A 47 1.66 15.00 4.06
N GLY A 48 1.03 16.10 4.45
CA GLY A 48 -0.27 16.07 5.10
C GLY A 48 -1.39 15.72 4.12
N LEU A 49 -2.29 14.86 4.54
CA LEU A 49 -3.52 14.51 3.81
C LEU A 49 -4.72 15.04 4.57
N LYS A 50 -5.58 15.80 3.90
CA LYS A 50 -6.84 16.26 4.45
C LYS A 50 -7.86 15.12 4.44
N VAL A 51 -8.38 14.80 5.60
CA VAL A 51 -9.39 13.75 5.80
C VAL A 51 -10.59 14.28 6.58
N TYR A 52 -11.77 13.76 6.30
CA TYR A 52 -12.94 14.07 7.11
C TYR A 52 -12.87 13.30 8.43
N ARG A 53 -13.02 13.99 9.57
CA ARG A 53 -13.08 13.34 10.89
C ARG A 53 -14.25 12.39 11.02
N ASN A 54 -15.41 12.83 10.61
CA ASN A 54 -16.61 12.01 10.52
C ASN A 54 -17.48 12.54 9.38
N PRO A 55 -17.49 11.88 8.22
CA PRO A 55 -18.26 12.33 7.06
C PRO A 55 -19.78 12.32 7.30
N ASP A 56 -20.27 11.61 8.31
CA ASP A 56 -21.71 11.54 8.62
C ASP A 56 -22.19 12.70 9.50
N ILE A 57 -21.30 13.35 10.25
CA ILE A 57 -21.67 14.38 11.24
C ILE A 57 -21.36 15.80 10.75
N GLY A 58 -20.49 15.97 9.77
CA GLY A 58 -20.13 17.29 9.27
C GLY A 58 -18.88 17.35 8.42
N ASN A 59 -18.53 18.55 7.98
CA ASN A 59 -17.41 18.83 7.10
C ASN A 59 -16.10 19.12 7.86
N GLN A 60 -15.96 18.67 9.11
CA GLN A 60 -14.74 18.87 9.86
C GLN A 60 -13.60 18.08 9.23
N VAL A 61 -12.55 18.79 8.82
CA VAL A 61 -11.36 18.24 8.19
C VAL A 61 -10.22 18.25 9.20
N SER A 62 -9.50 17.12 9.28
CA SER A 62 -8.22 17.00 9.97
C SER A 62 -7.14 16.73 8.96
N GLU A 63 -5.92 17.06 9.30
CA GLU A 63 -4.75 16.72 8.51
C GLU A 63 -4.01 15.56 9.16
N ILE A 64 -3.72 14.51 8.38
CA ILE A 64 -2.93 13.36 8.82
C ILE A 64 -1.69 13.22 7.96
N SER A 65 -0.57 12.84 8.56
CA SER A 65 0.66 12.56 7.83
C SER A 65 0.54 11.27 7.01
N GLN A 66 1.05 11.29 5.78
CA GLN A 66 1.28 10.04 5.01
C GLN A 66 2.13 9.04 5.81
N GLY A 67 3.08 9.52 6.61
CA GLY A 67 3.91 8.68 7.47
C GLY A 67 3.11 7.89 8.50
N LEU A 68 2.07 8.47 9.08
CA LEU A 68 1.16 7.76 9.99
C LEU A 68 0.49 6.56 9.30
N ILE A 69 0.02 6.75 8.06
CA ILE A 69 -0.61 5.66 7.28
C ILE A 69 0.41 4.56 7.00
N VAL A 70 1.60 4.92 6.55
CA VAL A 70 2.71 3.98 6.29
C VAL A 70 3.04 3.16 7.54
N GLU A 71 3.24 3.82 8.68
CA GLU A 71 3.58 3.14 9.94
C GLU A 71 2.42 2.29 10.49
N THR A 72 1.19 2.68 10.22
CA THR A 72 0.04 1.84 10.54
C THR A 72 0.06 0.53 9.76
N ILE A 73 0.34 0.56 8.46
CA ILE A 73 0.45 -0.64 7.63
C ILE A 73 1.62 -1.52 8.11
N ILE A 74 2.78 -0.91 8.41
CA ILE A 74 3.94 -1.63 8.94
C ILE A 74 3.59 -2.30 10.28
N LYS A 75 2.90 -1.60 11.16
CA LYS A 75 2.47 -2.14 12.46
C LYS A 75 1.54 -3.35 12.31
N GLU A 76 0.56 -3.27 11.39
CA GLU A 76 -0.34 -4.41 11.14
C GLU A 76 0.42 -5.62 10.56
N TYR A 77 1.40 -5.38 9.69
CA TYR A 77 2.30 -6.44 9.21
C TYR A 77 3.09 -7.09 10.36
N GLU A 78 3.69 -6.29 11.25
CA GLU A 78 4.43 -6.78 12.41
C GLU A 78 3.54 -7.57 13.37
N ASN A 79 2.31 -7.12 13.60
CA ASN A 79 1.31 -7.84 14.39
C ASN A 79 1.01 -9.22 13.76
N SER A 80 0.85 -9.27 12.43
CA SER A 80 0.65 -10.53 11.71
C SER A 80 1.81 -11.51 11.92
N LYS A 81 3.05 -11.03 11.87
CA LYS A 81 4.24 -11.87 12.12
C LYS A 81 4.28 -12.44 13.54
N ARG A 82 3.69 -11.74 14.51
CA ARG A 82 3.57 -12.19 15.90
C ARG A 82 2.32 -13.01 16.18
N ASN A 83 1.52 -13.33 15.16
CA ASN A 83 0.20 -13.96 15.29
C ASN A 83 -0.77 -13.16 16.20
N GLU A 84 -0.61 -11.85 16.25
CA GLU A 84 -1.54 -10.93 16.92
C GLU A 84 -2.70 -10.58 15.99
N LYS A 85 -3.77 -10.04 16.56
CA LYS A 85 -4.94 -9.59 15.78
C LYS A 85 -4.54 -8.43 14.87
N THR A 86 -4.81 -8.57 13.58
CA THR A 86 -4.58 -7.54 12.55
C THR A 86 -5.88 -6.94 12.05
N ARG A 87 -5.77 -5.79 11.40
CA ARG A 87 -6.87 -5.08 10.76
C ARG A 87 -6.57 -4.84 9.29
N ASP A 88 -7.59 -4.90 8.45
CA ASP A 88 -7.51 -4.42 7.08
C ASP A 88 -7.61 -2.89 7.07
N LEU A 89 -6.86 -2.26 6.16
CA LEU A 89 -6.90 -0.82 5.97
C LEU A 89 -7.57 -0.47 4.65
N PHE A 90 -8.67 0.26 4.71
CA PHE A 90 -9.32 0.84 3.55
C PHE A 90 -8.99 2.34 3.46
N LEU A 91 -8.37 2.75 2.34
CA LEU A 91 -7.95 4.13 2.12
C LEU A 91 -8.53 4.67 0.81
N THR A 92 -9.29 5.76 0.89
CA THR A 92 -9.69 6.56 -0.27
C THR A 92 -8.84 7.82 -0.35
N ALA A 93 -8.30 8.10 -1.52
CA ALA A 93 -7.49 9.28 -1.73
C ALA A 93 -7.63 9.80 -3.17
N PRO A 94 -7.68 11.13 -3.38
CA PRO A 94 -7.78 11.71 -4.71
C PRO A 94 -6.53 11.43 -5.56
N THR A 95 -6.63 11.70 -6.86
CA THR A 95 -5.46 11.68 -7.76
C THR A 95 -4.44 12.71 -7.27
N GLY A 96 -3.15 12.35 -7.28
CA GLY A 96 -2.08 13.23 -6.79
C GLY A 96 -1.81 13.17 -5.28
N ALA A 97 -2.62 12.46 -4.50
CA ALA A 97 -2.40 12.29 -3.04
C ALA A 97 -1.19 11.41 -2.68
N GLY A 98 -0.45 10.89 -3.66
CA GLY A 98 0.72 10.04 -3.40
C GLY A 98 0.37 8.61 -3.01
N LYS A 99 -0.74 8.06 -3.53
CA LYS A 99 -1.18 6.67 -3.24
C LYS A 99 -0.07 5.63 -3.43
N SER A 100 0.78 5.78 -4.46
CA SER A 100 1.88 4.85 -4.72
C SER A 100 2.86 4.78 -3.55
N LEU A 101 3.19 5.92 -2.92
CA LEU A 101 4.03 5.96 -1.73
C LEU A 101 3.38 5.20 -0.56
N LEU A 102 2.07 5.37 -0.37
CA LEU A 102 1.34 4.80 0.77
C LEU A 102 1.34 3.27 0.80
N PHE A 103 1.45 2.60 -0.35
CA PHE A 103 1.56 1.14 -0.39
C PHE A 103 2.97 0.64 -0.70
N GLN A 104 3.74 1.37 -1.51
CA GLN A 104 5.10 0.93 -1.87
C GLN A 104 6.08 1.06 -0.70
N LEU A 105 6.00 2.12 0.11
CA LEU A 105 6.93 2.31 1.22
C LEU A 105 6.80 1.23 2.31
N PRO A 106 5.59 0.87 2.78
CA PRO A 106 5.41 -0.30 3.63
C PRO A 106 5.92 -1.60 2.98
N ALA A 107 5.66 -1.76 1.68
CA ALA A 107 6.11 -2.94 0.94
C ALA A 107 7.65 -3.05 0.87
N PHE A 108 8.37 -1.93 0.79
CA PHE A 108 9.83 -1.94 0.90
C PHE A 108 10.31 -2.36 2.29
N TYR A 109 9.59 -1.98 3.35
CA TYR A 109 9.86 -2.48 4.69
C TYR A 109 9.66 -4.00 4.76
N VAL A 110 8.50 -4.48 4.31
CA VAL A 110 8.13 -5.91 4.25
C VAL A 110 9.15 -6.72 3.46
N SER A 111 9.64 -6.19 2.33
CA SER A 111 10.60 -6.87 1.46
C SER A 111 11.95 -7.16 2.13
N GLN A 112 12.31 -6.45 3.22
CA GLN A 112 13.52 -6.70 3.98
C GLN A 112 13.46 -8.04 4.74
N SER A 113 12.26 -8.52 5.06
CA SER A 113 12.02 -9.82 5.68
C SER A 113 11.95 -10.98 4.68
N GLY A 114 12.14 -10.72 3.38
CA GLY A 114 12.06 -11.73 2.33
C GLY A 114 10.65 -11.96 1.78
N ASP A 115 9.65 -11.28 2.31
CA ASP A 115 8.26 -11.42 1.86
C ASP A 115 8.00 -10.66 0.55
N ILE A 116 6.96 -11.10 -0.18
CA ILE A 116 6.52 -10.51 -1.45
C ILE A 116 5.24 -9.72 -1.21
N THR A 117 5.16 -8.53 -1.79
CA THR A 117 3.93 -7.73 -1.80
C THR A 117 3.14 -8.00 -3.08
N ILE A 118 1.89 -8.43 -2.93
CA ILE A 118 0.96 -8.64 -4.05
C ILE A 118 0.12 -7.37 -4.23
N VAL A 119 0.09 -6.84 -5.45
CA VAL A 119 -0.71 -5.66 -5.82
C VAL A 119 -1.70 -6.06 -6.90
N ILE A 120 -2.99 -5.96 -6.61
CA ILE A 120 -4.05 -6.24 -7.57
C ILE A 120 -4.49 -4.92 -8.21
N SER A 121 -4.42 -4.84 -9.54
CA SER A 121 -4.80 -3.65 -10.31
C SER A 121 -5.47 -4.02 -11.63
N PRO A 122 -6.60 -3.37 -12.01
CA PRO A 122 -7.27 -3.64 -13.27
C PRO A 122 -6.60 -2.97 -14.49
N LEU A 123 -5.64 -2.07 -14.27
CA LEU A 123 -5.03 -1.28 -15.33
C LEU A 123 -3.64 -1.80 -15.70
N ILE A 124 -3.57 -2.60 -16.77
CA ILE A 124 -2.32 -3.23 -17.25
C ILE A 124 -1.23 -2.18 -17.53
N ALA A 125 -1.57 -1.05 -18.15
CA ALA A 125 -0.60 0.02 -18.43
C ALA A 125 0.01 0.56 -17.13
N LEU A 126 -0.82 0.83 -16.11
CA LEU A 126 -0.35 1.29 -14.82
C LEU A 126 0.55 0.24 -14.13
N MET A 127 0.20 -1.05 -14.23
CA MET A 127 1.03 -2.12 -13.66
C MET A 127 2.43 -2.14 -14.30
N LYS A 128 2.52 -2.01 -15.62
CA LYS A 128 3.80 -1.95 -16.35
C LYS A 128 4.62 -0.75 -15.93
N ASP A 129 4.01 0.44 -15.88
CA ASP A 129 4.69 1.67 -15.44
C ASP A 129 5.21 1.54 -13.99
N GLN A 130 4.42 0.93 -13.10
CA GLN A 130 4.83 0.70 -11.71
C GLN A 130 6.01 -0.28 -11.62
N VAL A 131 5.98 -1.37 -12.39
CA VAL A 131 7.07 -2.35 -12.45
C VAL A 131 8.35 -1.70 -12.98
N GLU A 132 8.28 -0.90 -14.05
CA GLU A 132 9.44 -0.19 -14.60
C GLU A 132 10.02 0.81 -13.58
N ASN A 133 9.16 1.58 -12.91
CA ASN A 133 9.57 2.52 -11.87
C ASN A 133 10.25 1.82 -10.67
N LEU A 134 9.77 0.64 -10.27
CA LEU A 134 10.38 -0.15 -9.19
C LEU A 134 11.74 -0.68 -9.63
N LYS A 135 11.86 -1.24 -10.84
CA LYS A 135 13.13 -1.72 -11.40
C LYS A 135 14.16 -0.60 -11.52
N ALA A 136 13.75 0.61 -11.91
CA ALA A 136 14.62 1.78 -11.94
C ALA A 136 15.19 2.15 -10.55
N LYS A 137 14.51 1.75 -9.47
CA LYS A 137 14.96 1.91 -8.08
C LYS A 137 15.76 0.68 -7.57
N GLY A 138 16.09 -0.27 -8.44
CA GLY A 138 16.78 -1.51 -8.06
C GLY A 138 15.89 -2.53 -7.32
N ILE A 139 14.57 -2.42 -7.44
CA ILE A 139 13.59 -3.31 -6.82
C ILE A 139 13.03 -4.27 -7.87
N GLU A 140 13.24 -5.58 -7.65
CA GLU A 140 12.72 -6.60 -8.54
C GLU A 140 11.19 -6.72 -8.41
N ALA A 141 10.50 -6.45 -9.52
CA ALA A 141 9.05 -6.48 -9.62
C ALA A 141 8.63 -7.13 -10.93
N ILE A 142 7.50 -7.83 -10.92
CA ILE A 142 6.89 -8.44 -12.10
C ILE A 142 5.40 -8.17 -12.15
N ALA A 143 4.81 -8.31 -13.33
CA ALA A 143 3.37 -8.20 -13.54
C ALA A 143 2.84 -9.41 -14.33
N ILE A 144 1.73 -9.98 -13.86
CA ILE A 144 0.98 -11.04 -14.54
C ILE A 144 -0.42 -10.49 -14.86
N TYR A 145 -0.79 -10.52 -16.14
CA TYR A 145 -2.04 -9.92 -16.62
C TYR A 145 -2.70 -10.76 -17.72
N ALA A 146 -3.94 -10.43 -18.05
CA ALA A 146 -4.70 -11.10 -19.10
C ALA A 146 -3.98 -11.01 -20.47
N GLY A 147 -3.98 -12.12 -21.21
CA GLY A 147 -3.32 -12.23 -22.51
C GLY A 147 -1.91 -12.80 -22.48
N MET A 148 -1.29 -12.97 -21.30
CA MET A 148 0.00 -13.66 -21.18
C MET A 148 -0.14 -15.16 -21.39
N GLY A 149 0.86 -15.77 -22.04
CA GLY A 149 0.93 -17.21 -22.27
C GLY A 149 1.19 -17.99 -20.97
N LYS A 150 0.66 -19.22 -20.88
CA LYS A 150 0.83 -20.07 -19.70
C LYS A 150 2.30 -20.25 -19.32
N ARG A 151 3.15 -20.59 -20.31
CA ARG A 151 4.60 -20.79 -20.07
C ARG A 151 5.29 -19.53 -19.52
N GLU A 152 4.89 -18.37 -20.00
CA GLU A 152 5.42 -17.08 -19.51
C GLU A 152 5.04 -16.87 -18.05
N ILE A 153 3.78 -17.15 -17.70
CA ILE A 153 3.29 -17.05 -16.33
C ILE A 153 4.02 -18.01 -15.40
N ASP A 154 4.21 -19.27 -15.83
CA ASP A 154 4.92 -20.29 -15.04
C ASP A 154 6.35 -19.82 -14.71
N ILE A 155 7.08 -19.26 -15.70
CA ILE A 155 8.42 -18.70 -15.49
C ILE A 155 8.39 -17.53 -14.48
N LEU A 156 7.41 -16.64 -14.58
CA LEU A 156 7.29 -15.50 -13.66
C LEU A 156 6.98 -15.97 -12.24
N LEU A 157 6.13 -16.98 -12.07
CA LEU A 157 5.83 -17.56 -10.76
C LEU A 157 7.05 -18.27 -10.15
N ASP A 158 7.81 -18.99 -10.96
CA ASP A 158 9.09 -19.59 -10.52
C ASP A 158 10.06 -18.50 -10.03
N ASN A 159 10.10 -17.34 -10.71
CA ASN A 159 10.89 -16.21 -10.26
C ASN A 159 10.40 -15.62 -8.92
N CYS A 160 9.11 -15.73 -8.59
CA CYS A 160 8.61 -15.35 -7.27
C CYS A 160 9.09 -16.31 -6.17
N ILE A 161 9.22 -17.62 -6.50
CA ILE A 161 9.58 -18.66 -5.54
C ILE A 161 11.11 -18.70 -5.32
N TYR A 162 11.86 -18.67 -6.41
CA TYR A 162 13.31 -18.91 -6.40
C TYR A 162 14.15 -17.64 -6.64
N GLY A 163 13.52 -16.56 -7.09
CA GLY A 163 14.17 -15.29 -7.37
C GLY A 163 14.11 -14.31 -6.19
N ASN A 164 14.44 -13.07 -6.47
CA ASN A 164 14.42 -11.98 -5.47
C ASN A 164 13.27 -10.98 -5.73
N ILE A 165 12.13 -11.49 -6.21
CA ILE A 165 10.97 -10.64 -6.51
C ILE A 165 10.40 -10.07 -5.20
N LYS A 166 10.18 -8.76 -5.17
CA LYS A 166 9.60 -8.04 -4.03
C LYS A 166 8.17 -7.59 -4.27
N PHE A 167 7.81 -7.39 -5.53
CA PHE A 167 6.45 -7.00 -5.93
C PHE A 167 5.92 -7.90 -7.04
N LEU A 168 4.73 -8.44 -6.83
CA LEU A 168 3.95 -9.15 -7.83
C LEU A 168 2.66 -8.36 -8.13
N TYR A 169 2.56 -7.79 -9.32
CA TYR A 169 1.34 -7.15 -9.79
C TYR A 169 0.45 -8.16 -10.52
N LEU A 170 -0.83 -8.22 -10.18
CA LEU A 170 -1.81 -9.12 -10.77
C LEU A 170 -3.00 -8.35 -11.33
N SER A 171 -3.49 -8.73 -12.52
CA SER A 171 -4.80 -8.26 -12.97
C SER A 171 -5.92 -9.11 -12.31
N PRO A 172 -7.11 -8.52 -12.04
CA PRO A 172 -8.21 -9.23 -11.35
C PRO A 172 -8.72 -10.47 -12.07
N GLU A 173 -8.44 -10.59 -13.37
CA GLU A 173 -8.86 -11.71 -14.22
C GLU A 173 -7.89 -12.90 -14.16
N ARG A 174 -6.89 -12.88 -13.28
CA ARG A 174 -5.86 -13.93 -13.15
C ARG A 174 -5.80 -14.54 -11.76
#